data_4a7258044b080b4bc738d5c3c14d74d1
#
_entry.id   4a7258044b080b4bc738d5c3c14d74d1
#
_cell.length_a   1.000
_cell.length_b   1.000
_cell.length_c   1.000
_cell.angle_alpha   90.00
_cell.angle_beta   90.00
_cell.angle_gamma   90.00
#
_symmetry.space_group_name_H-M   'P 1'
#
loop_
_entity.id
_entity.type
_entity.pdbx_description
1 polymer ?
#
loop_
_entity_poly.entity_id
_entity_poly.type
_entity_poly.pdbx_seq_one_letter_code
_entity_poly.pdbx_strand_id
1 'polypeptide(L)'
;TKKSILGDFTSLHMVVPTLRCNSSCIYCQVARKNRDDHSADMTKQTAKNIVKTIFQSPSPCIKIEFQGGDPSTDFEMVKYIIEEAEWQNLFKKKALDFVICTNLTLLSEKMVQYLKKHNCMISTSLDGPKDLHDINRPLQDKKLDHHAIFESHLSMIRKIWGNNDCASALMTTSKYSLGRFKDIIDEYIRLGFKSIFLRSLNPYGFAKQYKEKIAYPIE
;
A
#
# COMPACT_ATOMS: atom_id res chain seq x y z
N THR A 1 12.23 8.52 33.01
CA THR A 1 11.81 7.26 32.38
C THR A 1 10.43 7.35 31.70
N LYS A 2 9.39 8.00 32.27
CA LYS A 2 8.14 8.28 31.58
C LYS A 2 8.30 9.27 30.41
N LYS A 3 9.20 10.25 30.53
CA LYS A 3 9.48 11.23 29.47
C LYS A 3 10.14 10.61 28.23
N SER A 4 10.94 9.55 28.37
CA SER A 4 11.59 8.91 27.21
C SER A 4 10.63 8.01 26.41
N ILE A 5 9.60 7.44 27.04
CA ILE A 5 8.62 6.57 26.37
C ILE A 5 7.49 7.40 25.72
N LEU A 6 7.17 8.57 26.27
CA LEU A 6 6.11 9.46 25.79
C LEU A 6 6.66 10.68 25.01
N GLY A 7 7.98 10.74 24.80
CA GLY A 7 8.64 11.86 24.15
C GLY A 7 8.58 11.83 22.62
N ASP A 8 8.39 10.64 22.04
CA ASP A 8 8.35 10.46 20.60
C ASP A 8 6.89 10.37 20.14
N PHE A 9 6.39 11.47 19.61
CA PHE A 9 5.07 11.51 18.97
C PHE A 9 5.13 10.78 17.63
N THR A 10 4.04 10.07 17.29
CA THR A 10 3.99 9.38 16.02
C THR A 10 4.16 10.35 14.84
N SER A 11 5.07 10.01 13.94
CA SER A 11 5.24 10.69 12.67
C SER A 11 4.43 10.01 11.55
N LEU A 12 4.09 8.73 11.71
CA LEU A 12 3.34 7.95 10.71
C LEU A 12 1.83 8.06 10.95
N HIS A 13 1.12 8.46 9.91
CA HIS A 13 -0.34 8.55 9.89
C HIS A 13 -0.88 7.75 8.71
N MET A 14 -1.61 6.67 9.01
CA MET A 14 -2.28 5.87 7.99
C MET A 14 -3.64 6.50 7.66
N VAL A 15 -3.87 6.78 6.38
CA VAL A 15 -5.11 7.36 5.88
C VAL A 15 -5.74 6.40 4.88
N VAL A 16 -7.02 6.12 5.06
CA VAL A 16 -7.80 5.19 4.23
C VAL A 16 -8.80 5.99 3.39
N PRO A 17 -8.46 6.38 2.14
CA PRO A 17 -9.37 7.13 1.29
C PRO A 17 -10.59 6.33 0.87
N THR A 18 -10.41 5.03 0.67
CA THR A 18 -11.45 4.11 0.23
C THR A 18 -11.17 2.68 0.67
N LEU A 19 -12.22 1.88 0.82
CA LEU A 19 -12.11 0.42 0.97
C LEU A 19 -12.25 -0.34 -0.36
N ARG A 20 -12.48 0.35 -1.47
CA ARG A 20 -12.59 -0.28 -2.79
C ARG A 20 -11.26 -0.87 -3.23
N CYS A 21 -11.32 -2.06 -3.85
CA CYS A 21 -10.15 -2.73 -4.39
C CYS A 21 -10.58 -3.59 -5.58
N ASN A 22 -9.69 -3.79 -6.55
CA ASN A 22 -9.90 -4.69 -7.67
C ASN A 22 -9.31 -6.10 -7.45
N SER A 23 -8.62 -6.31 -6.31
CA SER A 23 -8.05 -7.62 -5.93
C SER A 23 -8.92 -8.34 -4.90
N SER A 24 -8.78 -9.67 -4.85
CA SER A 24 -9.45 -10.56 -3.91
C SER A 24 -8.45 -11.38 -3.08
N CYS A 25 -7.39 -10.72 -2.59
CA CYS A 25 -6.34 -11.38 -1.81
C CYS A 25 -6.92 -12.23 -0.69
N ILE A 26 -6.51 -13.51 -0.63
CA ILE A 26 -7.05 -14.49 0.33
C ILE A 26 -6.68 -14.18 1.79
N TYR A 27 -5.61 -13.45 2.01
CA TYR A 27 -5.15 -13.00 3.32
C TYR A 27 -5.48 -11.53 3.62
N CYS A 28 -6.39 -10.91 2.86
CA CYS A 28 -6.71 -9.50 3.05
C CYS A 28 -7.23 -9.25 4.46
N GLN A 29 -6.50 -8.44 5.23
CA GLN A 29 -6.87 -8.08 6.61
C GLN A 29 -7.92 -6.96 6.69
N VAL A 30 -8.29 -6.38 5.53
CA VAL A 30 -9.25 -5.29 5.42
C VAL A 30 -10.60 -5.83 4.98
N ALA A 31 -11.68 -5.24 5.47
CA ALA A 31 -13.03 -5.49 4.98
C ALA A 31 -13.25 -4.71 3.67
N ARG A 32 -12.48 -5.09 2.62
CA ARG A 32 -12.50 -4.41 1.33
C ARG A 32 -13.89 -4.45 0.67
N LYS A 33 -14.18 -3.42 -0.11
CA LYS A 33 -15.36 -3.29 -0.94
C LYS A 33 -15.06 -3.61 -2.41
N ASN A 34 -16.08 -3.96 -3.18
CA ASN A 34 -15.97 -4.07 -4.64
C ASN A 34 -15.73 -2.69 -5.25
N ARG A 35 -15.23 -2.66 -6.50
CA ARG A 35 -14.91 -1.38 -7.18
C ARG A 35 -16.07 -0.40 -7.27
N ASP A 36 -17.32 -0.91 -7.34
CA ASP A 36 -18.52 -0.10 -7.54
C ASP A 36 -19.23 0.23 -6.21
N ASP A 37 -18.72 -0.27 -5.07
CA ASP A 37 -19.29 0.00 -3.74
C ASP A 37 -18.60 1.22 -3.09
N HIS A 38 -19.16 2.39 -3.32
CA HIS A 38 -18.68 3.68 -2.80
C HIS A 38 -19.09 3.96 -1.35
N SER A 39 -19.76 3.02 -0.68
CA SER A 39 -20.33 3.24 0.67
C SER A 39 -19.30 3.56 1.75
N ALA A 40 -18.03 3.28 1.51
CA ALA A 40 -16.93 3.54 2.42
C ALA A 40 -15.88 4.52 1.84
N ASP A 41 -16.23 5.29 0.81
CA ASP A 41 -15.35 6.32 0.28
C ASP A 41 -15.31 7.54 1.22
N MET A 42 -14.13 8.09 1.39
CA MET A 42 -13.91 9.26 2.22
C MET A 42 -14.50 10.51 1.57
N THR A 43 -15.17 11.35 2.35
CA THR A 43 -15.63 12.67 1.87
C THR A 43 -14.49 13.69 1.95
N LYS A 44 -14.53 14.72 1.10
CA LYS A 44 -13.58 15.85 1.16
C LYS A 44 -13.57 16.52 2.53
N GLN A 45 -14.72 16.62 3.19
CA GLN A 45 -14.80 17.20 4.54
C GLN A 45 -14.05 16.34 5.56
N THR A 46 -14.20 15.01 5.49
CA THR A 46 -13.46 14.06 6.33
C THR A 46 -11.96 14.18 6.06
N ALA A 47 -11.55 14.20 4.80
CA ALA A 47 -10.15 14.34 4.40
C ALA A 47 -9.52 15.61 4.98
N LYS A 48 -10.21 16.76 4.85
CA LYS A 48 -9.75 18.04 5.42
C LYS A 48 -9.59 17.98 6.95
N ASN A 49 -10.55 17.36 7.64
CA ASN A 49 -10.50 17.21 9.10
C ASN A 49 -9.34 16.29 9.53
N ILE A 50 -9.10 15.21 8.80
CA ILE A 50 -7.98 14.29 9.04
C ILE A 50 -6.64 15.03 8.89
N VAL A 51 -6.44 15.75 7.78
CA VAL A 51 -5.20 16.51 7.56
C VAL A 51 -4.99 17.52 8.67
N LYS A 52 -6.04 18.28 9.04
CA LYS A 52 -5.98 19.21 10.18
C LYS A 52 -5.56 18.52 11.48
N THR A 53 -6.07 17.32 11.76
CA THR A 53 -5.71 16.54 12.95
C THR A 53 -4.26 16.04 12.89
N ILE A 54 -3.81 15.54 11.75
CA ILE A 54 -2.43 15.10 11.52
C ILE A 54 -1.44 16.25 11.83
N PHE A 55 -1.73 17.45 11.36
CA PHE A 55 -0.86 18.61 11.59
C PHE A 55 -0.91 19.20 13.01
N GLN A 56 -1.77 18.66 13.89
CA GLN A 56 -1.72 18.91 15.34
C GLN A 56 -0.64 18.07 16.04
N SER A 57 -0.11 17.02 15.41
CA SER A 57 1.00 16.24 15.95
C SER A 57 2.18 17.19 16.27
N PRO A 58 2.79 17.11 17.46
CA PRO A 58 4.00 17.87 17.77
C PRO A 58 5.26 17.33 17.08
N SER A 59 5.20 16.19 16.41
CA SER A 59 6.35 15.64 15.66
C SER A 59 6.87 16.64 14.61
N PRO A 60 8.18 16.82 14.47
CA PRO A 60 8.77 17.64 13.41
C PRO A 60 8.63 17.01 12.02
N CYS A 61 8.33 15.69 11.98
CA CYS A 61 8.16 14.92 10.75
C CYS A 61 6.73 14.38 10.69
N ILE A 62 6.15 14.40 9.49
CA ILE A 62 4.85 13.77 9.19
C ILE A 62 5.02 12.89 7.97
N LYS A 63 4.65 11.62 8.10
CA LYS A 63 4.51 10.68 6.99
C LYS A 63 3.04 10.30 6.87
N ILE A 64 2.44 10.60 5.72
CA ILE A 64 1.07 10.16 5.40
C ILE A 64 1.17 8.95 4.49
N GLU A 65 0.65 7.82 4.97
CA GLU A 65 0.60 6.57 4.23
C GLU A 65 -0.85 6.26 3.83
N PHE A 66 -1.10 6.28 2.51
CA PHE A 66 -2.40 5.92 1.96
C PHE A 66 -2.56 4.41 1.92
N GLN A 67 -3.54 3.92 2.66
CA GLN A 67 -3.91 2.51 2.73
C GLN A 67 -5.40 2.31 2.44
N GLY A 68 -5.91 1.10 2.67
CA GLY A 68 -7.34 0.79 2.58
C GLY A 68 -7.61 -0.48 1.79
N GLY A 69 -8.51 -0.40 0.81
CA GLY A 69 -8.63 -1.38 -0.24
C GLY A 69 -7.42 -1.26 -1.18
N ASP A 70 -7.58 -0.43 -2.21
CA ASP A 70 -6.45 0.09 -2.99
C ASP A 70 -6.69 1.59 -3.23
N PRO A 71 -5.84 2.49 -2.69
CA PRO A 71 -6.03 3.93 -2.81
C PRO A 71 -6.08 4.44 -4.25
N SER A 72 -5.47 3.71 -5.20
CA SER A 72 -5.52 4.08 -6.61
C SER A 72 -6.94 3.99 -7.23
N THR A 73 -7.88 3.30 -6.56
CA THR A 73 -9.29 3.27 -6.98
C THR A 73 -10.02 4.60 -6.74
N ASP A 74 -9.52 5.42 -5.82
CA ASP A 74 -9.98 6.80 -5.57
C ASP A 74 -8.81 7.77 -5.57
N PHE A 75 -8.13 7.83 -6.70
CA PHE A 75 -6.91 8.62 -6.83
C PHE A 75 -7.15 10.13 -6.68
N GLU A 76 -8.35 10.61 -7.03
CA GLU A 76 -8.71 12.03 -6.85
C GLU A 76 -8.77 12.40 -5.37
N MET A 77 -9.18 11.48 -4.48
CA MET A 77 -9.12 11.71 -3.05
C MET A 77 -7.67 11.70 -2.53
N VAL A 78 -6.83 10.81 -3.06
CA VAL A 78 -5.39 10.81 -2.75
C VAL A 78 -4.75 12.16 -3.11
N LYS A 79 -5.03 12.66 -4.31
CA LYS A 79 -4.57 13.99 -4.76
C LYS A 79 -5.03 15.09 -3.82
N TYR A 80 -6.31 15.10 -3.51
CA TYR A 80 -6.90 16.11 -2.62
C TYR A 80 -6.20 16.13 -1.25
N ILE A 81 -5.90 14.97 -0.66
CA ILE A 81 -5.24 14.86 0.64
C ILE A 81 -3.78 15.34 0.55
N ILE A 82 -3.06 15.00 -0.52
CA ILE A 82 -1.68 15.47 -0.75
C ILE A 82 -1.67 17.00 -0.83
N GLU A 83 -2.51 17.59 -1.68
CA GLU A 83 -2.59 19.03 -1.90
C GLU A 83 -2.99 19.78 -0.62
N GLU A 84 -3.97 19.27 0.13
CA GLU A 84 -4.38 19.85 1.43
C GLU A 84 -3.24 19.77 2.46
N ALA A 85 -2.51 18.65 2.50
CA ALA A 85 -1.38 18.49 3.41
C ALA A 85 -0.23 19.41 3.06
N GLU A 86 0.13 19.52 1.79
CA GLU A 86 1.15 20.47 1.32
C GLU A 86 0.77 21.90 1.64
N TRP A 87 -0.50 22.28 1.40
CA TRP A 87 -1.00 23.62 1.72
C TRP A 87 -0.88 23.94 3.22
N GLN A 88 -1.31 23.02 4.10
CA GLN A 88 -1.15 23.21 5.54
C GLN A 88 0.32 23.26 5.97
N ASN A 89 1.19 22.52 5.28
CA ASN A 89 2.61 22.49 5.58
C ASN A 89 3.35 23.80 5.22
N LEU A 90 2.79 24.64 4.36
CA LEU A 90 3.35 25.99 4.12
C LEU A 90 3.49 26.80 5.43
N PHE A 91 2.57 26.57 6.37
CA PHE A 91 2.55 27.26 7.67
C PHE A 91 3.24 26.48 8.78
N LYS A 92 3.24 25.15 8.72
CA LYS A 92 3.77 24.28 9.78
C LYS A 92 5.24 23.91 9.59
N LYS A 93 5.74 23.94 8.34
CA LYS A 93 7.15 23.70 7.95
C LYS A 93 7.74 22.41 8.51
N LYS A 94 6.97 21.33 8.51
CA LYS A 94 7.41 20.00 8.94
C LYS A 94 8.07 19.24 7.78
N ALA A 95 8.94 18.29 8.08
CA ALA A 95 9.32 17.29 7.09
C ALA A 95 8.07 16.47 6.73
N LEU A 96 7.68 16.45 5.45
CA LEU A 96 6.43 15.85 4.98
C LEU A 96 6.72 14.81 3.90
N ASP A 97 6.39 13.56 4.19
CA ASP A 97 6.54 12.43 3.29
C ASP A 97 5.19 11.80 2.97
N PHE A 98 5.07 11.28 1.75
CA PHE A 98 3.89 10.52 1.31
C PHE A 98 4.29 9.12 0.84
N VAL A 99 3.44 8.16 1.14
CA VAL A 99 3.54 6.79 0.62
C VAL A 99 2.16 6.32 0.18
N ILE A 100 2.06 5.70 -0.99
CA ILE A 100 0.83 5.03 -1.44
C ILE A 100 1.03 3.51 -1.44
N CYS A 101 0.16 2.79 -0.71
CA CYS A 101 0.13 1.33 -0.69
C CYS A 101 -0.85 0.82 -1.75
N THR A 102 -0.34 0.21 -2.82
CA THR A 102 -1.16 -0.21 -3.96
C THR A 102 -0.66 -1.52 -4.56
N ASN A 103 -1.57 -2.29 -5.18
CA ASN A 103 -1.23 -3.48 -5.94
C ASN A 103 -0.68 -3.16 -7.35
N LEU A 104 -0.49 -1.91 -7.69
CA LEU A 104 -0.03 -1.32 -8.95
C LEU A 104 -1.00 -1.43 -10.12
N THR A 105 -1.93 -2.38 -10.14
CA THR A 105 -2.67 -2.78 -11.35
C THR A 105 -3.58 -1.70 -11.94
N LEU A 106 -3.88 -0.65 -11.17
CA LEU A 106 -4.71 0.47 -11.61
C LEU A 106 -3.94 1.77 -11.85
N LEU A 107 -2.61 1.77 -11.61
CA LEU A 107 -1.80 2.97 -11.78
C LEU A 107 -1.60 3.29 -13.27
N SER A 108 -2.07 4.43 -13.70
CA SER A 108 -1.77 4.98 -15.02
C SER A 108 -0.47 5.80 -15.00
N GLU A 109 0.11 6.05 -16.18
CA GLU A 109 1.29 6.92 -16.32
C GLU A 109 1.06 8.31 -15.70
N LYS A 110 -0.13 8.90 -15.90
CA LYS A 110 -0.50 10.19 -15.33
C LYS A 110 -0.50 10.16 -13.80
N MET A 111 -1.02 9.09 -13.20
CA MET A 111 -0.99 8.91 -11.74
C MET A 111 0.46 8.82 -11.25
N VAL A 112 1.31 8.04 -11.92
CA VAL A 112 2.71 7.87 -11.54
C VAL A 112 3.49 9.18 -11.69
N GLN A 113 3.25 9.96 -12.74
CA GLN A 113 3.84 11.30 -12.90
C GLN A 113 3.43 12.24 -11.77
N TYR A 114 2.15 12.19 -11.35
CA TYR A 114 1.66 12.97 -10.21
C TYR A 114 2.37 12.54 -8.90
N LEU A 115 2.43 11.24 -8.61
CA LEU A 115 3.11 10.72 -7.43
C LEU A 115 4.59 11.15 -7.40
N LYS A 116 5.29 11.06 -8.53
CA LYS A 116 6.67 11.54 -8.65
C LYS A 116 6.80 13.03 -8.36
N LYS A 117 5.92 13.86 -8.95
CA LYS A 117 5.91 15.32 -8.73
C LYS A 117 5.79 15.70 -7.25
N HIS A 118 5.00 14.94 -6.49
CA HIS A 118 4.75 15.19 -5.06
C HIS A 118 5.62 14.32 -4.14
N ASN A 119 6.66 13.68 -4.69
CA ASN A 119 7.56 12.77 -3.95
C ASN A 119 6.83 11.72 -3.11
N CYS A 120 5.69 11.22 -3.63
CA CYS A 120 4.91 10.18 -2.99
C CYS A 120 5.44 8.80 -3.38
N MET A 121 6.17 8.15 -2.48
CA MET A 121 6.78 6.84 -2.68
C MET A 121 5.71 5.75 -2.83
N ILE A 122 6.05 4.67 -3.51
CA ILE A 122 5.12 3.56 -3.74
C ILE A 122 5.52 2.38 -2.86
N SER A 123 4.58 1.88 -2.06
CA SER A 123 4.67 0.61 -1.37
C SER A 123 3.74 -0.38 -2.06
N THR A 124 4.29 -1.48 -2.55
CA THR A 124 3.49 -2.49 -3.25
C THR A 124 3.58 -3.85 -2.56
N SER A 125 2.95 -4.84 -3.15
CA SER A 125 2.96 -6.20 -2.61
C SER A 125 3.33 -7.19 -3.69
N LEU A 126 4.33 -8.02 -3.41
CA LEU A 126 4.77 -9.12 -4.25
C LEU A 126 4.97 -10.35 -3.38
N ASP A 127 4.25 -11.42 -3.66
CA ASP A 127 4.31 -12.63 -2.82
C ASP A 127 5.32 -13.68 -3.35
N GLY A 128 5.96 -13.42 -4.47
CA GLY A 128 6.92 -14.30 -5.12
C GLY A 128 6.59 -14.52 -6.59
N PRO A 129 6.97 -15.67 -7.17
CA PRO A 129 6.72 -15.97 -8.57
C PRO A 129 5.22 -16.03 -8.89
N LYS A 130 4.91 -15.96 -10.18
CA LYS A 130 3.56 -15.81 -10.72
C LYS A 130 2.53 -16.74 -10.07
N ASP A 131 2.82 -18.02 -9.99
CA ASP A 131 1.88 -19.02 -9.46
C ASP A 131 1.53 -18.76 -8.00
N LEU A 132 2.50 -18.39 -7.18
CA LEU A 132 2.30 -18.04 -5.77
C LEU A 132 1.59 -16.69 -5.63
N HIS A 133 2.03 -15.70 -6.41
CA HIS A 133 1.41 -14.36 -6.38
C HIS A 133 -0.08 -14.43 -6.75
N ASP A 134 -0.42 -15.12 -7.84
CA ASP A 134 -1.79 -15.19 -8.34
C ASP A 134 -2.72 -16.00 -7.43
N ILE A 135 -2.20 -17.07 -6.77
CA ILE A 135 -2.98 -17.81 -5.75
C ILE A 135 -3.30 -16.91 -4.55
N ASN A 136 -2.32 -16.18 -4.06
CA ASN A 136 -2.48 -15.35 -2.88
C ASN A 136 -3.29 -14.07 -3.16
N ARG A 137 -3.16 -13.52 -4.36
CA ARG A 137 -3.67 -12.18 -4.73
C ARG A 137 -4.48 -12.19 -6.03
N PRO A 138 -5.51 -13.04 -6.14
CA PRO A 138 -6.31 -13.06 -7.37
C PRO A 138 -6.99 -11.69 -7.60
N LEU A 139 -7.04 -11.25 -8.85
CA LEU A 139 -7.91 -10.14 -9.25
C LEU A 139 -9.38 -10.56 -9.24
N GLN A 140 -10.29 -9.59 -9.08
CA GLN A 140 -11.73 -9.85 -9.21
C GLN A 140 -12.08 -10.28 -10.63
N ASP A 141 -11.48 -9.65 -11.64
CA ASP A 141 -11.53 -10.14 -13.01
C ASP A 141 -10.49 -11.25 -13.22
N LYS A 142 -10.97 -12.48 -13.22
CA LYS A 142 -10.15 -13.69 -13.37
C LYS A 142 -9.55 -13.87 -14.78
N LYS A 143 -9.94 -13.04 -15.76
CA LYS A 143 -9.34 -13.07 -17.10
C LYS A 143 -8.01 -12.33 -17.13
N LEU A 144 -7.72 -11.50 -16.14
CA LEU A 144 -6.51 -10.72 -16.06
C LEU A 144 -5.40 -11.48 -15.33
N ASP A 145 -4.19 -11.39 -15.86
CA ASP A 145 -2.97 -11.91 -15.26
C ASP A 145 -2.40 -10.86 -14.30
N HIS A 146 -2.59 -11.08 -12.98
CA HIS A 146 -2.18 -10.11 -11.98
C HIS A 146 -0.67 -9.89 -12.00
N HIS A 147 0.11 -10.96 -12.01
CA HIS A 147 1.57 -10.87 -11.98
C HIS A 147 2.13 -10.19 -13.24
N ALA A 148 1.61 -10.49 -14.42
CA ALA A 148 2.05 -9.82 -15.65
C ALA A 148 1.73 -8.32 -15.65
N ILE A 149 0.55 -7.93 -15.16
CA ILE A 149 0.18 -6.52 -15.02
C ILE A 149 1.09 -5.83 -14.00
N PHE A 150 1.34 -6.46 -12.86
CA PHE A 150 2.25 -5.97 -11.83
C PHE A 150 3.65 -5.67 -12.41
N GLU A 151 4.23 -6.62 -13.14
CA GLU A 151 5.56 -6.49 -13.75
C GLU A 151 5.62 -5.36 -14.77
N SER A 152 4.62 -5.28 -15.65
CA SER A 152 4.50 -4.22 -16.65
C SER A 152 4.41 -2.83 -15.99
N HIS A 153 3.57 -2.70 -14.95
CA HIS A 153 3.39 -1.42 -14.26
C HIS A 153 4.61 -1.06 -13.40
N LEU A 154 5.29 -2.04 -12.79
CA LEU A 154 6.56 -1.79 -12.08
C LEU A 154 7.63 -1.23 -13.04
N SER A 155 7.72 -1.79 -14.25
CA SER A 155 8.63 -1.30 -15.29
C SER A 155 8.28 0.13 -15.71
N MET A 156 7.00 0.43 -15.96
CA MET A 156 6.50 1.78 -16.27
C MET A 156 6.85 2.78 -15.16
N ILE A 157 6.60 2.42 -13.90
CA ILE A 157 6.88 3.25 -12.73
C ILE A 157 8.36 3.61 -12.67
N ARG A 158 9.25 2.63 -12.77
CA ARG A 158 10.70 2.83 -12.73
C ARG A 158 11.20 3.69 -13.89
N LYS A 159 10.67 3.48 -15.09
CA LYS A 159 10.98 4.32 -16.25
C LYS A 159 10.60 5.78 -16.01
N ILE A 160 9.40 6.05 -15.49
CA ILE A 160 8.95 7.41 -15.19
C ILE A 160 9.79 8.02 -14.07
N TRP A 161 10.09 7.25 -13.03
CA TRP A 161 10.88 7.76 -11.89
C TRP A 161 12.36 7.96 -12.24
N GLY A 162 12.90 7.15 -13.11
CA GLY A 162 14.32 7.15 -13.49
C GLY A 162 15.22 6.37 -12.52
N ASN A 163 14.64 5.61 -11.59
CA ASN A 163 15.37 4.74 -10.67
C ASN A 163 14.50 3.58 -10.18
N ASN A 164 15.13 2.60 -9.52
CA ASN A 164 14.46 1.41 -8.98
C ASN A 164 13.98 1.57 -7.53
N ASP A 165 14.42 2.61 -6.83
CA ASP A 165 14.16 2.78 -5.39
C ASP A 165 12.82 3.52 -5.11
N CYS A 166 12.10 3.90 -6.17
CA CYS A 166 10.79 4.55 -6.08
C CYS A 166 9.66 3.66 -5.57
N ALA A 167 9.85 2.33 -5.61
CA ALA A 167 8.87 1.36 -5.17
C ALA A 167 9.54 0.30 -4.29
N SER A 168 8.95 0.04 -3.12
CA SER A 168 9.28 -1.08 -2.24
C SER A 168 8.19 -2.13 -2.29
N ALA A 169 8.53 -3.41 -2.08
CA ALA A 169 7.57 -4.49 -2.08
C ALA A 169 7.51 -5.21 -0.73
N LEU A 170 6.29 -5.58 -0.35
CA LEU A 170 5.95 -6.34 0.83
C LEU A 170 5.43 -7.72 0.42
N MET A 171 5.90 -8.77 1.10
CA MET A 171 5.43 -10.13 0.97
C MET A 171 4.63 -10.52 2.22
N THR A 172 3.44 -11.08 2.04
CA THR A 172 2.68 -11.66 3.15
C THR A 172 2.84 -13.17 3.16
N THR A 173 3.39 -13.70 4.25
CA THR A 173 3.58 -15.14 4.44
C THR A 173 2.22 -15.83 4.57
N SER A 174 2.01 -16.87 3.78
CA SER A 174 0.85 -17.77 3.84
C SER A 174 1.32 -19.20 3.83
N LYS A 175 0.43 -20.15 4.11
CA LYS A 175 0.73 -21.59 4.00
C LYS A 175 1.34 -21.96 2.63
N TYR A 176 0.93 -21.26 1.56
CA TYR A 176 1.42 -21.52 0.19
C TYR A 176 2.85 -21.04 -0.04
N SER A 177 3.34 -20.11 0.78
CA SER A 177 4.71 -19.60 0.67
C SER A 177 5.73 -20.39 1.48
N LEU A 178 5.28 -21.27 2.39
CA LEU A 178 6.16 -22.13 3.18
C LEU A 178 6.96 -23.08 2.27
N GLY A 179 8.26 -23.18 2.53
CA GLY A 179 9.17 -24.00 1.71
C GLY A 179 9.57 -23.37 0.37
N ARG A 180 9.02 -22.19 0.00
CA ARG A 180 9.28 -21.51 -1.28
C ARG A 180 10.11 -20.25 -1.15
N PHE A 181 10.80 -20.08 -0.03
CA PHE A 181 11.58 -18.85 0.24
C PHE A 181 12.65 -18.56 -0.82
N LYS A 182 13.28 -19.62 -1.39
CA LYS A 182 14.25 -19.43 -2.47
C LYS A 182 13.58 -18.85 -3.72
N ASP A 183 12.46 -19.41 -4.16
CA ASP A 183 11.74 -18.92 -5.34
C ASP A 183 11.28 -17.47 -5.14
N ILE A 184 10.85 -17.13 -3.92
CA ILE A 184 10.44 -15.78 -3.55
C ILE A 184 11.61 -14.80 -3.64
N ILE A 185 12.76 -15.15 -3.07
CA ILE A 185 13.97 -14.33 -3.13
C ILE A 185 14.44 -14.14 -4.57
N ASP A 186 14.49 -15.23 -5.34
CA ASP A 186 14.90 -15.20 -6.75
C ASP A 186 13.99 -14.26 -7.57
N GLU A 187 12.68 -14.27 -7.30
CA GLU A 187 11.72 -13.38 -7.96
C GLU A 187 11.93 -11.92 -7.61
N TYR A 188 12.19 -11.60 -6.34
CA TYR A 188 12.51 -10.24 -5.91
C TYR A 188 13.81 -9.74 -6.58
N ILE A 189 14.85 -10.59 -6.65
CA ILE A 189 16.10 -10.28 -7.34
C ILE A 189 15.85 -10.07 -8.83
N ARG A 190 15.09 -10.98 -9.48
CA ARG A 190 14.74 -10.89 -10.90
C ARG A 190 14.05 -9.56 -11.22
N LEU A 191 13.15 -9.15 -10.36
CA LEU A 191 12.42 -7.89 -10.48
C LEU A 191 13.20 -6.68 -9.97
N GLY A 192 14.46 -6.84 -9.55
CA GLY A 192 15.36 -5.75 -9.17
C GLY A 192 15.00 -5.05 -7.85
N PHE A 193 14.33 -5.75 -6.94
CA PHE A 193 14.15 -5.26 -5.56
C PHE A 193 15.40 -5.54 -4.73
N LYS A 194 15.79 -4.59 -3.88
CA LYS A 194 16.98 -4.68 -3.01
C LYS A 194 16.66 -5.26 -1.62
N SER A 195 15.39 -5.32 -1.27
CA SER A 195 14.92 -5.80 0.03
C SER A 195 13.54 -6.41 -0.07
N ILE A 196 13.24 -7.26 0.90
CA ILE A 196 11.91 -7.86 1.07
C ILE A 196 11.40 -7.48 2.45
N PHE A 197 10.22 -6.88 2.53
CA PHE A 197 9.54 -6.73 3.80
C PHE A 197 8.64 -7.96 4.02
N LEU A 198 9.02 -8.79 4.98
CA LEU A 198 8.26 -9.99 5.33
C LEU A 198 7.18 -9.65 6.35
N ARG A 199 5.95 -9.99 6.03
CA ARG A 199 4.80 -9.78 6.90
C ARG A 199 4.18 -11.11 7.27
N SER A 200 3.93 -11.31 8.56
CA SER A 200 3.14 -12.45 9.04
C SER A 200 1.67 -12.30 8.65
N LEU A 201 0.97 -13.43 8.57
CA LEU A 201 -0.46 -13.46 8.37
C LEU A 201 -1.20 -12.85 9.55
N ASN A 202 -2.07 -11.88 9.29
CA ASN A 202 -2.99 -11.32 10.28
C ASN A 202 -4.40 -11.87 10.04
N PRO A 203 -5.01 -12.60 10.99
CA PRO A 203 -6.32 -13.25 10.80
C PRO A 203 -7.48 -12.28 11.02
N TYR A 204 -7.44 -11.12 10.33
CA TYR A 204 -8.50 -10.11 10.34
C TYR A 204 -9.17 -10.01 8.97
N GLY A 205 -10.31 -9.32 8.89
CA GLY A 205 -11.02 -9.07 7.65
C GLY A 205 -11.33 -10.37 6.88
N PHE A 206 -11.06 -10.39 5.59
CA PHE A 206 -11.26 -11.57 4.74
C PHE A 206 -10.32 -12.73 5.08
N ALA A 207 -9.12 -12.48 5.61
CA ALA A 207 -8.20 -13.52 6.04
C ALA A 207 -8.83 -14.48 7.07
N LYS A 208 -9.78 -13.97 7.90
CA LYS A 208 -10.50 -14.79 8.87
C LYS A 208 -11.34 -15.90 8.19
N GLN A 209 -11.93 -15.61 7.02
CA GLN A 209 -12.75 -16.56 6.26
C GLN A 209 -11.90 -17.70 5.64
N TYR A 210 -10.65 -17.40 5.32
CA TYR A 210 -9.73 -18.35 4.69
C TYR A 210 -8.71 -18.93 5.67
N LYS A 211 -8.83 -18.67 6.98
CA LYS A 211 -7.85 -19.02 8.00
C LYS A 211 -7.37 -20.47 7.88
N GLU A 212 -8.25 -21.42 7.75
CA GLU A 212 -7.90 -22.85 7.67
C GLU A 212 -7.04 -23.20 6.43
N LYS A 213 -7.21 -22.44 5.33
CA LYS A 213 -6.50 -22.67 4.07
C LYS A 213 -5.13 -21.98 4.04
N ILE A 214 -4.99 -20.84 4.72
CA ILE A 214 -3.82 -19.97 4.57
C ILE A 214 -2.96 -19.88 5.83
N ALA A 215 -3.49 -20.25 7.01
CA ALA A 215 -2.73 -20.23 8.24
C ALA A 215 -1.67 -21.35 8.29
N TYR A 216 -0.63 -21.08 9.04
CA TYR A 216 0.47 -21.99 9.32
C TYR A 216 0.76 -21.98 10.83
N PRO A 217 1.25 -23.11 11.41
CA PRO A 217 1.67 -23.14 12.81
C PRO A 217 2.85 -22.21 13.02
N ILE A 218 2.90 -21.58 14.18
CA ILE A 218 4.06 -20.84 14.70
C ILE A 218 4.61 -21.75 15.80
N GLU A 219 5.64 -22.50 15.46
CA GLU A 219 6.42 -23.29 16.41
C GLU A 219 7.67 -22.53 16.83
#